data_3e7142e9c4045ef7f1d3fa58b073cd43
#
_entry.id   3e7142e9c4045ef7f1d3fa58b073cd43
#
_cell.length_a   1.000
_cell.length_b   1.000
_cell.length_c   1.000
_cell.angle_alpha   90.00
_cell.angle_beta   90.00
_cell.angle_gamma   90.00
#
_symmetry.space_group_name_H-M   'P 1'
#
loop_
_entity.id
_entity.type
_entity.pdbx_description
1 polymer ?
#
loop_
_entity_poly.entity_id
_entity_poly.type
_entity_poly.pdbx_seq_one_letter_code
_entity_poly.pdbx_strand_id
1 'polypeptide(L)'
;MLQNLGVIEQFPGDTVLVLAGDHVYEMDYLPFVAAHRRRHADVTIAVCRVPLSDASRMGILALDQFERVVEWEEKPRTPKSDLASMGIYVFSKRALRDWLDEARPDFGANVIPAMIEGGARVYSYRFHGYWQDVGTVQSYWEANLSLLDDTPELDLYNRKWVVHTRSEERGPAKIGATAQVRRSLVSHGCVINGLVDHSVLSPGVEVCAGAVVRNSIVLFDSVIRPSAVIDRAIIDEDVVVGRGAIVGEGADFDVVNRDVPDYLNNGVTLVGECAVIPGGARIGRNVIIGEATRAADFPSRVIASGSTIERADEQERLARFKGAERHISVRAVARGRGYF
;
A
#
# COMPACT_ATOMS: atom_id res chain seq x y z
N MET A 1 16.89 -6.19 9.42
CA MET A 1 16.87 -7.36 10.34
C MET A 1 18.19 -7.52 11.08
N LEU A 2 19.35 -7.53 10.40
CA LEU A 2 20.68 -7.70 11.00
C LEU A 2 20.93 -6.76 12.20
N GLN A 3 20.60 -5.46 12.06
CA GLN A 3 20.74 -4.45 13.13
C GLN A 3 19.95 -4.78 14.40
N ASN A 4 18.89 -5.59 14.28
CA ASN A 4 18.03 -6.00 15.41
C ASN A 4 18.33 -7.41 15.92
N LEU A 5 19.36 -8.09 15.39
CA LEU A 5 19.66 -9.45 15.76
C LEU A 5 19.98 -9.58 17.25
N GLY A 6 20.71 -8.61 17.83
CA GLY A 6 21.01 -8.57 19.26
C GLY A 6 19.76 -8.48 20.16
N VAL A 7 18.70 -7.83 19.68
CA VAL A 7 17.40 -7.80 20.38
C VAL A 7 16.71 -9.16 20.29
N ILE A 8 16.71 -9.78 19.09
CA ILE A 8 16.12 -11.10 18.87
C ILE A 8 16.79 -12.17 19.76
N GLU A 9 18.11 -12.08 19.95
CA GLU A 9 18.89 -13.01 20.78
C GLU A 9 18.48 -12.97 22.27
N GLN A 10 18.01 -11.83 22.77
CA GLN A 10 17.59 -11.67 24.16
C GLN A 10 16.29 -12.41 24.50
N PHE A 11 15.44 -12.70 23.50
CA PHE A 11 14.20 -13.43 23.72
C PHE A 11 14.45 -14.94 23.83
N PRO A 12 13.79 -15.67 24.72
CA PRO A 12 14.03 -17.08 24.97
C PRO A 12 13.50 -18.03 23.89
N GLY A 13 12.73 -17.53 22.91
CA GLY A 13 12.17 -18.32 21.82
C GLY A 13 13.23 -18.86 20.85
N ASP A 14 12.95 -19.98 20.24
CA ASP A 14 13.79 -20.65 19.22
C ASP A 14 13.34 -20.36 17.77
N THR A 15 12.24 -19.67 17.61
CA THR A 15 11.55 -19.44 16.34
C THR A 15 11.29 -17.93 16.17
N VAL A 16 11.54 -17.40 14.98
CA VAL A 16 11.33 -16.00 14.61
C VAL A 16 10.35 -15.93 13.46
N LEU A 17 9.24 -15.25 13.67
CA LEU A 17 8.26 -14.90 12.63
C LEU A 17 8.62 -13.55 12.04
N VAL A 18 8.83 -13.50 10.73
CA VAL A 18 9.14 -12.29 9.95
C VAL A 18 7.96 -11.98 9.07
N LEU A 19 7.43 -10.78 9.17
CA LEU A 19 6.27 -10.31 8.42
C LEU A 19 6.67 -9.13 7.55
N ALA A 20 6.12 -9.07 6.33
CA ALA A 20 6.19 -7.87 5.50
C ALA A 20 5.31 -6.76 6.10
N GLY A 21 5.72 -5.50 5.93
CA GLY A 21 5.02 -4.34 6.50
C GLY A 21 4.02 -3.68 5.55
N ASP A 22 3.91 -4.15 4.31
CA ASP A 22 3.14 -3.55 3.22
C ASP A 22 2.21 -4.55 2.52
N HIS A 23 1.81 -5.60 3.24
CA HIS A 23 0.86 -6.60 2.74
C HIS A 23 -0.42 -6.59 3.58
N VAL A 24 -1.57 -6.77 2.94
CA VAL A 24 -2.87 -6.90 3.58
C VAL A 24 -3.32 -8.36 3.49
N TYR A 25 -3.57 -8.98 4.64
CA TYR A 25 -3.98 -10.39 4.71
C TYR A 25 -4.57 -10.73 6.08
N GLU A 26 -5.28 -11.86 6.15
CA GLU A 26 -5.82 -12.42 7.39
C GLU A 26 -5.26 -13.84 7.55
N MET A 27 -4.35 -14.06 8.50
CA MET A 27 -3.63 -15.32 8.67
C MET A 27 -3.48 -15.72 10.13
N ASP A 28 -3.91 -16.95 10.47
CA ASP A 28 -3.52 -17.60 11.72
C ASP A 28 -2.09 -18.14 11.60
N TYR A 29 -1.19 -17.59 12.38
CA TYR A 29 0.22 -18.01 12.36
C TYR A 29 0.50 -19.31 13.12
N LEU A 30 -0.41 -19.80 13.97
CA LEU A 30 -0.18 -21.02 14.75
C LEU A 30 0.03 -22.26 13.88
N PRO A 31 -0.81 -22.54 12.87
CA PRO A 31 -0.58 -23.66 11.95
C PRO A 31 0.71 -23.52 11.15
N PHE A 32 1.08 -22.31 10.76
CA PHE A 32 2.30 -22.02 10.03
C PHE A 32 3.55 -22.32 10.87
N VAL A 33 3.62 -21.81 12.09
CA VAL A 33 4.71 -22.10 13.04
C VAL A 33 4.76 -23.60 13.39
N ALA A 34 3.60 -24.24 13.57
CA ALA A 34 3.54 -25.67 13.82
C ALA A 34 4.08 -26.50 12.63
N ALA A 35 3.81 -26.11 11.38
CA ALA A 35 4.36 -26.75 10.19
C ALA A 35 5.87 -26.62 10.12
N HIS A 36 6.42 -25.43 10.42
CA HIS A 36 7.86 -25.20 10.53
C HIS A 36 8.53 -26.13 11.53
N ARG A 37 7.97 -26.21 12.75
CA ARG A 37 8.51 -27.06 13.82
C ARG A 37 8.45 -28.55 13.49
N ARG A 38 7.33 -29.04 12.93
CA ARG A 38 7.18 -30.47 12.54
C ARG A 38 8.21 -30.90 11.51
N ARG A 39 8.61 -30.00 10.59
CA ARG A 39 9.60 -30.28 9.54
C ARG A 39 11.03 -30.05 10.00
N HIS A 40 11.21 -29.57 11.24
CA HIS A 40 12.51 -29.10 11.73
C HIS A 40 13.19 -28.16 10.71
N ALA A 41 12.41 -27.30 10.09
CA ALA A 41 12.86 -26.42 9.03
C ALA A 41 13.88 -25.38 9.54
N ASP A 42 14.78 -24.94 8.69
CA ASP A 42 15.64 -23.80 8.97
C ASP A 42 14.87 -22.50 8.62
N VAL A 43 14.10 -22.53 7.53
CA VAL A 43 13.10 -21.52 7.19
C VAL A 43 11.87 -22.16 6.57
N THR A 44 10.69 -21.61 6.85
CA THR A 44 9.44 -21.92 6.15
C THR A 44 8.87 -20.62 5.58
N ILE A 45 8.52 -20.64 4.30
CA ILE A 45 8.05 -19.51 3.53
C ILE A 45 6.54 -19.65 3.31
N ALA A 46 5.76 -18.65 3.70
CA ALA A 46 4.36 -18.61 3.31
C ALA A 46 4.26 -18.28 1.81
N VAL A 47 3.44 -19.06 1.09
CA VAL A 47 3.30 -18.96 -0.36
C VAL A 47 1.84 -18.98 -0.77
N CYS A 48 1.52 -18.25 -1.83
CA CYS A 48 0.20 -18.26 -2.45
C CYS A 48 0.33 -18.32 -3.99
N ARG A 49 -0.77 -18.63 -4.67
CA ARG A 49 -0.83 -18.51 -6.13
C ARG A 49 -1.24 -17.11 -6.51
N VAL A 50 -0.54 -16.56 -7.49
CA VAL A 50 -0.81 -15.21 -8.02
C VAL A 50 -1.00 -15.27 -9.54
N PRO A 51 -1.70 -14.29 -10.15
CA PRO A 51 -1.70 -14.15 -11.61
C PRO A 51 -0.27 -14.04 -12.15
N LEU A 52 0.02 -14.71 -13.28
CA LEU A 52 1.35 -14.65 -13.90
C LEU A 52 1.80 -13.21 -14.25
N SER A 53 0.84 -12.31 -14.51
CA SER A 53 1.10 -10.88 -14.71
C SER A 53 1.79 -10.22 -13.51
N ASP A 54 1.47 -10.68 -12.29
CA ASP A 54 1.95 -10.10 -11.05
C ASP A 54 3.22 -10.80 -10.52
N ALA A 55 3.43 -12.04 -10.97
CA ALA A 55 4.54 -12.88 -10.54
C ALA A 55 5.93 -12.26 -10.79
N SER A 56 6.07 -11.39 -11.80
CA SER A 56 7.34 -10.70 -12.11
C SER A 56 7.79 -9.70 -11.04
N ARG A 57 6.93 -9.37 -10.07
CA ARG A 57 7.23 -8.43 -8.98
C ARG A 57 7.59 -9.14 -7.67
N MET A 58 7.52 -10.45 -7.63
CA MET A 58 7.58 -11.28 -6.41
C MET A 58 8.69 -12.30 -6.49
N GLY A 59 9.10 -12.85 -5.35
CA GLY A 59 9.92 -14.05 -5.29
C GLY A 59 9.11 -15.27 -5.73
N ILE A 60 9.51 -15.90 -6.82
CA ILE A 60 8.83 -17.07 -7.40
C ILE A 60 9.61 -18.33 -7.07
N LEU A 61 8.89 -19.40 -6.77
CA LEU A 61 9.54 -20.62 -6.30
C LEU A 61 8.96 -21.89 -6.94
N ALA A 62 9.80 -22.94 -6.97
CA ALA A 62 9.38 -24.28 -7.31
C ALA A 62 9.60 -25.22 -6.12
N LEU A 63 8.71 -26.21 -6.00
CA LEU A 63 8.68 -27.15 -4.89
C LEU A 63 8.89 -28.58 -5.37
N ASP A 64 9.50 -29.40 -4.53
CA ASP A 64 9.47 -30.85 -4.69
C ASP A 64 8.14 -31.45 -4.14
N GLN A 65 8.00 -32.76 -4.25
CA GLN A 65 6.84 -33.50 -3.77
C GLN A 65 6.61 -33.43 -2.23
N PHE A 66 7.61 -32.95 -1.48
CA PHE A 66 7.55 -32.80 -0.02
C PHE A 66 7.40 -31.36 0.44
N GLU A 67 7.05 -30.44 -0.48
CA GLU A 67 6.91 -29.00 -0.23
C GLU A 67 8.27 -28.34 0.14
N ARG A 68 9.40 -28.94 -0.20
CA ARG A 68 10.72 -28.33 -0.07
C ARG A 68 10.94 -27.38 -1.24
N VAL A 69 11.46 -26.19 -0.97
CA VAL A 69 11.81 -25.22 -2.01
C VAL A 69 13.10 -25.68 -2.69
N VAL A 70 13.04 -25.92 -3.99
CA VAL A 70 14.15 -26.40 -4.83
C VAL A 70 14.68 -25.35 -5.79
N GLU A 71 13.82 -24.38 -6.17
CA GLU A 71 14.21 -23.24 -7.00
C GLU A 71 13.60 -21.96 -6.41
N TRP A 72 14.35 -20.87 -6.58
CA TRP A 72 13.94 -19.53 -6.23
C TRP A 72 14.40 -18.52 -7.27
N GLU A 73 13.49 -17.67 -7.73
CA GLU A 73 13.81 -16.55 -8.63
C GLU A 73 13.21 -15.27 -8.06
N GLU A 74 14.06 -14.31 -7.68
CA GLU A 74 13.58 -13.00 -7.18
C GLU A 74 13.21 -12.10 -8.36
N LYS A 75 11.96 -11.68 -8.41
CA LYS A 75 11.40 -10.74 -9.41
C LYS A 75 11.80 -11.10 -10.84
N PRO A 76 11.50 -12.33 -11.31
CA PRO A 76 11.92 -12.79 -12.64
C PRO A 76 11.21 -12.02 -13.75
N ARG A 77 11.93 -11.65 -14.81
CA ARG A 77 11.32 -11.01 -15.99
C ARG A 77 10.31 -11.91 -16.69
N THR A 78 10.52 -13.20 -16.65
CA THR A 78 9.65 -14.23 -17.24
C THR A 78 9.41 -15.31 -16.19
N PRO A 79 8.35 -15.17 -15.36
CA PRO A 79 8.05 -16.13 -14.30
C PRO A 79 7.77 -17.53 -14.85
N LYS A 80 8.37 -18.55 -14.27
CA LYS A 80 8.18 -19.97 -14.63
C LYS A 80 7.05 -20.63 -13.85
N SER A 81 6.57 -19.99 -12.78
CA SER A 81 5.54 -20.50 -11.88
C SER A 81 4.64 -19.35 -11.42
N ASP A 82 3.43 -19.70 -11.02
CA ASP A 82 2.45 -18.81 -10.38
C ASP A 82 2.54 -18.86 -8.85
N LEU A 83 3.49 -19.63 -8.29
CA LEU A 83 3.66 -19.78 -6.85
C LEU A 83 4.61 -18.70 -6.33
N ALA A 84 4.05 -17.74 -5.61
CA ALA A 84 4.78 -16.57 -5.11
C ALA A 84 5.00 -16.64 -3.59
N SER A 85 6.13 -16.10 -3.15
CA SER A 85 6.39 -15.82 -1.74
C SER A 85 5.54 -14.64 -1.29
N MET A 86 4.90 -14.79 -0.15
CA MET A 86 4.16 -13.72 0.50
C MET A 86 5.04 -12.74 1.29
N GLY A 87 6.38 -12.91 1.28
CA GLY A 87 7.24 -12.10 2.15
C GLY A 87 7.08 -12.41 3.65
N ILE A 88 6.49 -13.54 3.97
CA ILE A 88 6.20 -13.97 5.35
C ILE A 88 7.00 -15.25 5.61
N TYR A 89 7.83 -15.22 6.65
CA TYR A 89 8.78 -16.29 6.93
C TYR A 89 8.73 -16.72 8.39
N VAL A 90 8.93 -18.01 8.62
CA VAL A 90 9.27 -18.53 9.95
C VAL A 90 10.68 -19.09 9.87
N PHE A 91 11.60 -18.50 10.64
CA PHE A 91 12.98 -18.97 10.76
C PHE A 91 13.19 -19.72 12.09
N SER A 92 13.99 -20.76 12.10
CA SER A 92 14.66 -21.13 13.32
C SER A 92 15.65 -20.01 13.70
N LYS A 93 15.71 -19.63 14.96
CA LYS A 93 16.57 -18.53 15.43
C LYS A 93 18.04 -18.78 15.11
N ARG A 94 18.46 -20.05 15.20
CA ARG A 94 19.80 -20.48 14.80
C ARG A 94 20.06 -20.21 13.31
N ALA A 95 19.16 -20.66 12.42
CA ALA A 95 19.33 -20.45 10.98
C ALA A 95 19.36 -18.96 10.63
N LEU A 96 18.48 -18.14 11.25
CA LEU A 96 18.48 -16.70 11.03
C LEU A 96 19.85 -16.08 11.36
N ARG A 97 20.48 -16.48 12.49
CA ARG A 97 21.80 -16.00 12.88
C ARG A 97 22.89 -16.49 11.91
N ASP A 98 22.85 -17.77 11.50
CA ASP A 98 23.90 -18.39 10.71
C ASP A 98 23.91 -17.90 9.25
N TRP A 99 22.75 -17.43 8.72
CA TRP A 99 22.59 -17.02 7.32
C TRP A 99 22.47 -15.51 7.12
N LEU A 100 22.23 -14.73 8.17
CA LEU A 100 22.07 -13.29 8.06
C LEU A 100 23.39 -12.58 8.35
N ASP A 101 23.94 -11.89 7.35
CA ASP A 101 25.17 -11.10 7.45
C ASP A 101 25.10 -9.81 6.62
N GLU A 102 26.16 -8.98 6.67
CA GLU A 102 26.21 -7.71 5.94
C GLU A 102 26.25 -7.87 4.41
N ALA A 103 26.72 -9.02 3.92
CA ALA A 103 26.76 -9.33 2.48
C ALA A 103 25.39 -9.78 1.96
N ARG A 104 24.45 -10.12 2.85
CA ARG A 104 23.10 -10.61 2.54
C ARG A 104 22.02 -9.77 3.22
N PRO A 105 21.83 -8.52 2.79
CA PRO A 105 20.90 -7.59 3.42
C PRO A 105 19.42 -7.90 3.12
N ASP A 106 19.13 -8.63 2.04
CA ASP A 106 17.76 -8.89 1.57
C ASP A 106 17.44 -10.39 1.65
N PHE A 107 16.23 -10.71 2.16
CA PHE A 107 15.80 -12.10 2.29
C PHE A 107 15.59 -12.77 0.93
N GLY A 108 14.86 -12.13 0.02
CA GLY A 108 14.50 -12.68 -1.27
C GLY A 108 15.68 -12.74 -2.23
N ALA A 109 16.43 -11.65 -2.34
CA ALA A 109 17.55 -11.56 -3.28
C ALA A 109 18.82 -12.31 -2.81
N ASN A 110 19.01 -12.49 -1.50
CA ASN A 110 20.30 -12.97 -0.99
C ASN A 110 20.17 -14.16 -0.02
N VAL A 111 19.37 -14.05 1.05
CA VAL A 111 19.38 -15.05 2.13
C VAL A 111 18.74 -16.36 1.68
N ILE A 112 17.54 -16.30 1.11
CA ILE A 112 16.82 -17.52 0.69
C ILE A 112 17.56 -18.28 -0.42
N PRO A 113 18.05 -17.64 -1.51
CA PRO A 113 18.89 -18.32 -2.48
C PRO A 113 20.11 -19.02 -1.86
N ALA A 114 20.87 -18.31 -1.02
CA ALA A 114 22.03 -18.86 -0.35
C ALA A 114 21.70 -20.06 0.56
N MET A 115 20.56 -20.01 1.27
CA MET A 115 20.08 -21.12 2.08
C MET A 115 19.73 -22.35 1.23
N ILE A 116 19.11 -22.17 0.08
CA ILE A 116 18.77 -23.26 -0.85
C ILE A 116 20.06 -23.89 -1.40
N GLU A 117 20.98 -23.07 -1.92
CA GLU A 117 22.28 -23.52 -2.45
C GLU A 117 23.14 -24.23 -1.39
N GLY A 118 23.11 -23.72 -0.15
CA GLY A 118 23.82 -24.30 0.98
C GLY A 118 23.15 -25.54 1.57
N GLY A 119 22.06 -26.05 0.97
CA GLY A 119 21.39 -27.28 1.38
C GLY A 119 20.55 -27.16 2.66
N ALA A 120 20.23 -25.94 3.12
CA ALA A 120 19.35 -25.71 4.25
C ALA A 120 17.96 -26.32 4.02
N ARG A 121 17.24 -26.56 5.11
CA ARG A 121 15.87 -27.09 5.07
C ARG A 121 14.88 -25.96 4.87
N VAL A 122 14.70 -25.55 3.60
CA VAL A 122 13.78 -24.51 3.16
C VAL A 122 12.48 -25.17 2.71
N TYR A 123 11.37 -24.84 3.37
CA TYR A 123 10.06 -25.40 3.06
C TYR A 123 9.02 -24.31 2.77
N SER A 124 7.98 -24.66 2.04
CA SER A 124 6.83 -23.81 1.82
C SER A 124 5.69 -24.11 2.82
N TYR A 125 4.83 -23.12 3.00
CA TYR A 125 3.53 -23.25 3.64
C TYR A 125 2.49 -22.58 2.74
N ARG A 126 1.58 -23.38 2.16
CA ARG A 126 0.54 -22.87 1.27
C ARG A 126 -0.52 -22.15 2.07
N PHE A 127 -0.70 -20.88 1.77
CA PHE A 127 -1.76 -20.05 2.32
C PHE A 127 -2.95 -20.04 1.35
N HIS A 128 -4.16 -20.08 1.90
CA HIS A 128 -5.42 -20.15 1.16
C HIS A 128 -6.41 -19.06 1.58
N GLY A 129 -5.95 -17.98 2.14
CA GLY A 129 -6.76 -16.83 2.52
C GLY A 129 -6.54 -15.64 1.59
N TYR A 130 -7.21 -14.54 1.90
CA TYR A 130 -6.95 -13.27 1.24
C TYR A 130 -5.52 -12.78 1.53
N TRP A 131 -4.82 -12.42 0.48
CA TRP A 131 -3.52 -11.77 0.55
C TRP A 131 -3.35 -10.83 -0.64
N GLN A 132 -2.96 -9.59 -0.37
CA GLN A 132 -2.70 -8.56 -1.36
C GLN A 132 -1.42 -7.80 -1.03
N ASP A 133 -0.49 -7.77 -1.96
CA ASP A 133 0.64 -6.84 -1.95
C ASP A 133 0.14 -5.46 -2.39
N VAL A 134 0.30 -4.45 -1.51
CA VAL A 134 -0.11 -3.06 -1.76
C VAL A 134 1.09 -2.14 -2.03
N GLY A 135 2.19 -2.70 -2.52
CA GLY A 135 3.44 -1.99 -2.82
C GLY A 135 3.40 -1.06 -4.04
N THR A 136 2.27 -0.98 -4.77
CA THR A 136 2.08 -0.01 -5.87
C THR A 136 0.85 0.86 -5.62
N VAL A 137 0.82 2.05 -6.23
CA VAL A 137 -0.35 2.96 -6.18
C VAL A 137 -1.62 2.24 -6.66
N GLN A 138 -1.51 1.46 -7.73
CA GLN A 138 -2.63 0.71 -8.28
C GLN A 138 -3.11 -0.36 -7.31
N SER A 139 -2.22 -1.23 -6.81
CA SER A 139 -2.62 -2.31 -5.90
C SER A 139 -3.18 -1.77 -4.58
N TYR A 140 -2.63 -0.66 -4.06
CA TYR A 140 -3.19 0.03 -2.89
C TYR A 140 -4.60 0.57 -3.16
N TRP A 141 -4.80 1.24 -4.30
CA TRP A 141 -6.11 1.78 -4.68
C TRP A 141 -7.14 0.65 -4.90
N GLU A 142 -6.77 -0.40 -5.61
CA GLU A 142 -7.62 -1.56 -5.87
C GLU A 142 -7.97 -2.33 -4.59
N ALA A 143 -6.99 -2.59 -3.71
CA ALA A 143 -7.22 -3.27 -2.43
C ALA A 143 -8.21 -2.51 -1.53
N ASN A 144 -8.13 -1.18 -1.49
CA ASN A 144 -9.10 -0.37 -0.75
C ASN A 144 -10.51 -0.44 -1.37
N LEU A 145 -10.61 -0.35 -2.70
CA LEU A 145 -11.91 -0.38 -3.36
C LEU A 145 -12.55 -1.77 -3.38
N SER A 146 -11.77 -2.84 -3.37
CA SER A 146 -12.31 -4.21 -3.25
C SER A 146 -13.06 -4.47 -1.95
N LEU A 147 -12.78 -3.69 -0.90
CA LEU A 147 -13.57 -3.72 0.34
C LEU A 147 -15.03 -3.25 0.17
N LEU A 148 -15.34 -2.58 -0.96
CA LEU A 148 -16.66 -2.04 -1.28
C LEU A 148 -17.55 -3.03 -2.04
N ASP A 149 -17.01 -4.18 -2.40
CA ASP A 149 -17.77 -5.25 -3.06
C ASP A 149 -18.85 -5.80 -2.11
N ASP A 150 -19.92 -6.32 -2.67
CA ASP A 150 -21.02 -6.91 -1.88
C ASP A 150 -20.54 -8.11 -1.03
N THR A 151 -19.54 -8.84 -1.51
CA THR A 151 -18.90 -9.96 -0.83
C THR A 151 -17.38 -9.83 -0.94
N PRO A 152 -16.77 -8.92 -0.16
CA PRO A 152 -15.34 -8.71 -0.21
C PRO A 152 -14.58 -9.96 0.29
N GLU A 153 -13.46 -10.28 -0.32
CA GLU A 153 -12.61 -11.39 0.12
C GLU A 153 -12.04 -11.15 1.53
N LEU A 154 -11.74 -9.89 1.85
CA LEU A 154 -11.39 -9.44 3.21
C LEU A 154 -12.64 -8.84 3.88
N ASP A 155 -13.21 -9.56 4.83
CA ASP A 155 -14.38 -9.12 5.58
C ASP A 155 -14.00 -8.38 6.87
N LEU A 156 -14.03 -7.03 6.83
CA LEU A 156 -13.78 -6.18 7.99
C LEU A 156 -14.83 -6.32 9.10
N TYR A 157 -15.97 -6.95 8.83
CA TYR A 157 -17.06 -7.16 9.79
C TYR A 157 -17.05 -8.56 10.42
N ASN A 158 -15.99 -9.35 10.15
CA ASN A 158 -15.82 -10.68 10.72
C ASN A 158 -15.61 -10.63 12.24
N ARG A 159 -16.67 -10.93 13.00
CA ARG A 159 -16.62 -10.92 14.48
C ARG A 159 -15.74 -12.02 15.08
N LYS A 160 -15.42 -13.07 14.31
CA LYS A 160 -14.54 -14.16 14.77
C LYS A 160 -13.06 -13.83 14.59
N TRP A 161 -12.78 -12.87 13.72
CA TRP A 161 -11.43 -12.39 13.42
C TRP A 161 -11.43 -10.88 13.40
N VAL A 162 -11.28 -10.28 14.57
CA VAL A 162 -11.30 -8.81 14.71
C VAL A 162 -9.93 -8.24 14.36
N VAL A 163 -9.90 -7.34 13.40
CA VAL A 163 -8.69 -6.56 13.09
C VAL A 163 -8.51 -5.50 14.19
N HIS A 164 -7.43 -5.64 14.96
CA HIS A 164 -7.08 -4.68 16.02
C HIS A 164 -6.24 -3.56 15.43
N THR A 165 -6.74 -2.35 15.57
CA THR A 165 -6.03 -1.14 15.14
C THR A 165 -6.15 -0.06 16.22
N ARG A 166 -5.39 1.02 16.07
CA ARG A 166 -5.54 2.20 16.93
C ARG A 166 -6.88 2.85 16.63
N SER A 167 -7.75 2.89 17.63
CA SER A 167 -9.02 3.62 17.55
C SER A 167 -8.82 5.04 18.04
N GLU A 168 -9.34 6.02 17.30
CA GLU A 168 -9.51 7.38 17.77
C GLU A 168 -10.95 7.55 18.26
N GLU A 169 -11.10 8.21 19.40
CA GLU A 169 -12.44 8.56 19.92
C GLU A 169 -13.02 9.70 19.11
N ARG A 170 -13.88 9.36 18.14
CA ARG A 170 -14.61 10.31 17.31
C ARG A 170 -16.11 10.02 17.37
N GLY A 171 -16.93 11.03 17.17
CA GLY A 171 -18.37 10.85 17.04
C GLY A 171 -18.73 9.96 15.83
N PRO A 172 -19.96 9.44 15.77
CA PRO A 172 -20.42 8.69 14.59
C PRO A 172 -20.41 9.57 13.34
N ALA A 173 -20.35 8.93 12.17
CA ALA A 173 -20.47 9.63 10.90
C ALA A 173 -21.84 10.35 10.79
N LYS A 174 -21.82 11.61 10.33
CA LYS A 174 -23.04 12.41 10.12
C LYS A 174 -23.34 12.53 8.64
N ILE A 175 -24.47 12.00 8.23
CA ILE A 175 -24.97 12.10 6.85
C ILE A 175 -26.03 13.22 6.81
N GLY A 176 -25.77 14.29 6.05
CA GLY A 176 -26.64 15.44 5.90
C GLY A 176 -27.88 15.16 5.02
N ALA A 177 -28.86 16.03 5.09
CA ALA A 177 -30.15 15.84 4.39
C ALA A 177 -30.05 15.79 2.85
N THR A 178 -29.03 16.41 2.26
CA THR A 178 -28.76 16.42 0.80
C THR A 178 -27.68 15.45 0.37
N ALA A 179 -27.11 14.74 1.32
CA ALA A 179 -26.02 13.79 1.04
C ALA A 179 -26.53 12.56 0.29
N GLN A 180 -25.69 12.03 -0.58
CA GLN A 180 -25.88 10.74 -1.23
C GLN A 180 -24.63 9.88 -1.00
N VAL A 181 -24.79 8.73 -0.39
CA VAL A 181 -23.69 7.77 -0.15
C VAL A 181 -24.07 6.45 -0.79
N ARG A 182 -23.20 5.93 -1.66
CA ARG A 182 -23.42 4.69 -2.40
C ARG A 182 -22.15 3.85 -2.42
N ARG A 183 -22.26 2.54 -2.19
CA ARG A 183 -21.15 1.58 -2.28
C ARG A 183 -19.84 2.12 -1.69
N SER A 184 -19.87 2.64 -0.48
CA SER A 184 -18.75 3.36 0.10
C SER A 184 -18.55 3.01 1.56
N LEU A 185 -17.33 3.00 2.04
CA LEU A 185 -16.99 2.94 3.45
C LEU A 185 -16.83 4.37 3.98
N VAL A 186 -17.56 4.69 5.03
CA VAL A 186 -17.52 6.00 5.69
C VAL A 186 -17.21 5.79 7.17
N SER A 187 -16.01 6.19 7.56
CA SER A 187 -15.52 6.02 8.94
C SER A 187 -16.19 7.02 9.91
N HIS A 188 -16.01 6.75 11.20
CA HIS A 188 -16.50 7.65 12.26
C HIS A 188 -15.87 9.05 12.18
N GLY A 189 -16.58 10.05 12.69
CA GLY A 189 -16.17 11.46 12.61
C GLY A 189 -16.41 12.12 11.25
N CYS A 190 -16.76 11.40 10.20
CA CYS A 190 -17.05 12.00 8.88
C CYS A 190 -18.32 12.86 8.90
N VAL A 191 -18.31 13.96 8.14
CA VAL A 191 -19.48 14.83 7.91
C VAL A 191 -19.75 14.92 6.41
N ILE A 192 -20.83 14.28 5.95
CA ILE A 192 -21.13 14.17 4.53
C ILE A 192 -22.37 15.00 4.19
N ASN A 193 -22.23 16.00 3.32
CA ASN A 193 -23.29 16.81 2.77
C ASN A 193 -23.34 16.76 1.23
N GLY A 194 -22.38 16.12 0.58
CA GLY A 194 -22.24 15.93 -0.85
C GLY A 194 -22.55 14.50 -1.32
N LEU A 195 -22.05 14.14 -2.49
CA LEU A 195 -22.14 12.80 -3.05
C LEU A 195 -20.83 12.03 -2.81
N VAL A 196 -20.95 10.81 -2.29
CA VAL A 196 -19.86 9.86 -2.15
C VAL A 196 -20.28 8.55 -2.83
N ASP A 197 -19.57 8.13 -3.85
CA ASP A 197 -19.86 6.91 -4.60
C ASP A 197 -18.57 6.09 -4.81
N HIS A 198 -18.63 4.80 -4.50
CA HIS A 198 -17.54 3.85 -4.69
C HIS A 198 -16.21 4.39 -4.14
N SER A 199 -16.21 4.80 -2.86
CA SER A 199 -15.08 5.49 -2.24
C SER A 199 -14.89 5.08 -0.78
N VAL A 200 -13.67 5.19 -0.30
CA VAL A 200 -13.29 4.93 1.09
C VAL A 200 -12.95 6.27 1.75
N LEU A 201 -13.63 6.62 2.83
CA LEU A 201 -13.38 7.81 3.62
C LEU A 201 -12.89 7.44 5.01
N SER A 202 -11.67 7.85 5.32
CA SER A 202 -11.05 7.70 6.64
C SER A 202 -11.71 8.60 7.68
N PRO A 203 -11.41 8.40 8.97
CA PRO A 203 -12.00 9.19 10.06
C PRO A 203 -11.85 10.71 9.87
N GLY A 204 -12.93 11.45 10.19
CA GLY A 204 -12.90 12.91 10.21
C GLY A 204 -13.05 13.62 8.87
N VAL A 205 -13.19 12.91 7.76
CA VAL A 205 -13.34 13.51 6.42
C VAL A 205 -14.64 14.33 6.33
N GLU A 206 -14.52 15.55 5.80
CA GLU A 206 -15.66 16.42 5.50
C GLU A 206 -15.91 16.54 3.99
N VAL A 207 -17.10 16.13 3.53
CA VAL A 207 -17.56 16.33 2.15
C VAL A 207 -18.68 17.35 2.14
N CYS A 208 -18.37 18.58 1.72
CA CYS A 208 -19.30 19.72 1.74
C CYS A 208 -20.43 19.58 0.70
N ALA A 209 -21.45 20.44 0.84
CA ALA A 209 -22.60 20.45 -0.06
C ALA A 209 -22.23 20.65 -1.54
N GLY A 210 -22.81 19.81 -2.40
CA GLY A 210 -22.52 19.80 -3.84
C GLY A 210 -21.15 19.25 -4.25
N ALA A 211 -20.31 18.87 -3.29
CA ALA A 211 -19.07 18.17 -3.60
C ALA A 211 -19.36 16.72 -4.03
N VAL A 212 -18.48 16.18 -4.86
CA VAL A 212 -18.57 14.81 -5.41
C VAL A 212 -17.24 14.09 -5.16
N VAL A 213 -17.29 12.94 -4.51
CA VAL A 213 -16.16 12.02 -4.35
C VAL A 213 -16.55 10.68 -4.95
N ARG A 214 -15.77 10.20 -5.92
CA ARG A 214 -16.02 8.90 -6.57
C ARG A 214 -14.75 8.16 -6.90
N ASN A 215 -14.80 6.83 -6.83
CA ASN A 215 -13.66 5.94 -7.12
C ASN A 215 -12.38 6.33 -6.39
N SER A 216 -12.49 6.85 -5.16
CA SER A 216 -11.39 7.54 -4.50
C SER A 216 -11.20 7.09 -3.05
N ILE A 217 -9.99 7.29 -2.57
CA ILE A 217 -9.63 7.11 -1.17
C ILE A 217 -9.32 8.50 -0.62
N VAL A 218 -9.97 8.86 0.50
CA VAL A 218 -9.73 10.13 1.18
C VAL A 218 -9.34 9.83 2.62
N LEU A 219 -8.11 10.20 2.97
CA LEU A 219 -7.54 9.92 4.29
C LEU A 219 -7.94 10.99 5.32
N PHE A 220 -7.47 10.81 6.54
CA PHE A 220 -7.92 11.47 7.77
C PHE A 220 -8.06 13.00 7.63
N ASP A 221 -9.10 13.54 8.24
CA ASP A 221 -9.33 14.98 8.46
C ASP A 221 -9.30 15.87 7.20
N SER A 222 -9.32 15.25 6.01
CA SER A 222 -9.34 15.98 4.74
C SER A 222 -10.71 16.62 4.48
N VAL A 223 -10.70 17.84 3.91
CA VAL A 223 -11.89 18.64 3.67
C VAL A 223 -12.11 18.89 2.19
N ILE A 224 -13.24 18.39 1.67
CA ILE A 224 -13.66 18.57 0.28
C ILE A 224 -14.69 19.70 0.24
N ARG A 225 -14.25 20.87 -0.20
CA ARG A 225 -15.04 22.10 -0.19
C ARG A 225 -16.22 22.07 -1.17
N PRO A 226 -17.23 22.95 -1.01
CA PRO A 226 -18.43 22.94 -1.84
C PRO A 226 -18.14 22.90 -3.35
N SER A 227 -18.90 22.05 -4.07
CA SER A 227 -18.83 21.88 -5.52
C SER A 227 -17.47 21.36 -6.05
N ALA A 228 -16.57 20.91 -5.19
CA ALA A 228 -15.36 20.23 -5.64
C ALA A 228 -15.68 18.81 -6.13
N VAL A 229 -14.93 18.34 -7.11
CA VAL A 229 -15.06 16.98 -7.68
C VAL A 229 -13.75 16.23 -7.54
N ILE A 230 -13.81 15.05 -6.95
CA ILE A 230 -12.69 14.11 -6.86
C ILE A 230 -13.09 12.83 -7.56
N ASP A 231 -12.26 12.38 -8.50
CA ASP A 231 -12.48 11.16 -9.24
C ASP A 231 -11.20 10.38 -9.45
N ARG A 232 -11.17 9.12 -9.01
CA ARG A 232 -10.02 8.23 -9.14
C ARG A 232 -8.74 8.89 -8.60
N ALA A 233 -8.78 9.20 -7.31
CA ALA A 233 -7.69 9.86 -6.60
C ALA A 233 -7.45 9.25 -5.22
N ILE A 234 -6.23 9.40 -4.73
CA ILE A 234 -5.86 9.17 -3.34
C ILE A 234 -5.53 10.55 -2.75
N ILE A 235 -6.32 10.97 -1.79
CA ILE A 235 -6.16 12.22 -1.05
C ILE A 235 -5.62 11.87 0.33
N ASP A 236 -4.45 12.37 0.66
CA ASP A 236 -3.78 12.09 1.92
C ASP A 236 -4.40 12.87 3.09
N GLU A 237 -3.81 12.79 4.26
CA GLU A 237 -4.31 13.38 5.51
C GLU A 237 -4.26 14.92 5.48
N ASP A 238 -5.19 15.57 6.20
CA ASP A 238 -5.24 17.02 6.38
C ASP A 238 -5.28 17.85 5.08
N VAL A 239 -5.70 17.24 3.97
CA VAL A 239 -5.79 17.94 2.67
C VAL A 239 -7.05 18.81 2.60
N VAL A 240 -6.90 19.99 2.04
CA VAL A 240 -8.03 20.87 1.72
C VAL A 240 -8.19 20.98 0.20
N VAL A 241 -9.27 20.41 -0.34
CA VAL A 241 -9.64 20.61 -1.75
C VAL A 241 -10.55 21.83 -1.87
N GLY A 242 -10.07 22.86 -2.54
CA GLY A 242 -10.75 24.16 -2.65
C GLY A 242 -12.09 24.10 -3.38
N ARG A 243 -12.96 25.09 -3.13
CA ARG A 243 -14.29 25.20 -3.74
C ARG A 243 -14.23 25.05 -5.26
N GLY A 244 -15.05 24.15 -5.83
CA GLY A 244 -15.17 23.96 -7.28
C GLY A 244 -13.90 23.43 -7.95
N ALA A 245 -12.90 22.96 -7.20
CA ALA A 245 -11.74 22.31 -7.77
C ALA A 245 -12.11 20.91 -8.30
N ILE A 246 -11.42 20.46 -9.35
CA ILE A 246 -11.58 19.13 -9.94
C ILE A 246 -10.24 18.41 -9.83
N VAL A 247 -10.22 17.25 -9.18
CA VAL A 247 -9.06 16.40 -9.05
C VAL A 247 -9.34 15.08 -9.78
N GLY A 248 -8.43 14.69 -10.67
CA GLY A 248 -8.58 13.54 -11.55
C GLY A 248 -9.51 13.82 -12.72
N GLU A 249 -9.31 14.95 -13.39
CA GLU A 249 -10.12 15.36 -14.54
C GLU A 249 -9.70 14.66 -15.84
N GLY A 250 -10.68 14.46 -16.73
CA GLY A 250 -10.45 13.99 -18.08
C GLY A 250 -10.44 12.46 -18.20
N ALA A 251 -10.20 12.01 -19.45
CA ALA A 251 -10.14 10.61 -19.85
C ALA A 251 -8.70 10.14 -20.19
N ASP A 252 -7.70 10.91 -19.78
CA ASP A 252 -6.28 10.71 -20.12
C ASP A 252 -5.64 9.63 -19.23
N PHE A 253 -6.26 8.45 -19.14
CA PHE A 253 -5.80 7.37 -18.28
C PHE A 253 -4.42 6.83 -18.70
N ASP A 254 -4.09 6.89 -19.99
CA ASP A 254 -2.85 6.38 -20.57
C ASP A 254 -1.67 7.38 -20.48
N VAL A 255 -1.93 8.63 -20.06
CA VAL A 255 -0.87 9.63 -19.88
C VAL A 255 -0.16 9.37 -18.57
N VAL A 256 1.00 8.73 -18.62
CA VAL A 256 1.80 8.40 -17.44
C VAL A 256 2.39 9.64 -16.76
N ASN A 257 2.70 9.55 -15.48
CA ASN A 257 3.44 10.61 -14.78
C ASN A 257 4.87 10.74 -15.35
N ARG A 258 5.30 11.97 -15.59
CA ARG A 258 6.59 12.25 -16.24
C ARG A 258 7.80 11.95 -15.36
N ASP A 259 7.65 12.06 -14.04
CA ASP A 259 8.74 11.85 -13.09
C ASP A 259 8.84 10.40 -12.63
N VAL A 260 7.70 9.70 -12.59
CA VAL A 260 7.60 8.31 -12.10
C VAL A 260 6.70 7.45 -13.00
N PRO A 261 7.03 7.29 -14.29
CA PRO A 261 6.16 6.64 -15.28
C PRO A 261 5.85 5.17 -14.94
N ASP A 262 6.78 4.47 -14.32
CA ASP A 262 6.62 3.05 -13.94
C ASP A 262 5.72 2.85 -12.72
N TYR A 263 5.51 3.91 -11.92
CA TYR A 263 4.77 3.84 -10.66
C TYR A 263 3.39 4.50 -10.71
N LEU A 264 3.21 5.51 -11.59
CA LEU A 264 1.96 6.24 -11.72
C LEU A 264 1.53 6.36 -13.19
N ASN A 265 0.79 5.35 -13.65
CA ASN A 265 0.38 5.14 -15.03
C ASN A 265 -1.03 4.55 -15.17
N ASN A 266 -1.84 4.62 -14.12
CA ASN A 266 -3.12 3.93 -13.99
C ASN A 266 -4.33 4.87 -13.89
N GLY A 267 -4.10 6.17 -14.11
CA GLY A 267 -5.13 7.20 -14.05
C GLY A 267 -5.47 7.70 -12.64
N VAL A 268 -4.82 7.19 -11.59
CA VAL A 268 -4.99 7.66 -10.22
C VAL A 268 -4.18 8.94 -10.00
N THR A 269 -4.80 9.97 -9.41
CA THR A 269 -4.12 11.20 -9.02
C THR A 269 -3.83 11.19 -7.52
N LEU A 270 -2.61 11.56 -7.14
CA LEU A 270 -2.14 11.57 -5.76
C LEU A 270 -2.07 13.00 -5.23
N VAL A 271 -2.59 13.21 -4.02
CA VAL A 271 -2.47 14.48 -3.29
C VAL A 271 -1.87 14.20 -1.92
N GLY A 272 -0.70 14.74 -1.67
CA GLY A 272 0.07 14.51 -0.44
C GLY A 272 -0.48 15.27 0.77
N GLU A 273 -0.05 14.80 1.93
CA GLU A 273 -0.43 15.28 3.27
C GLU A 273 -0.38 16.80 3.39
N CYS A 274 -1.34 17.39 4.09
CA CYS A 274 -1.43 18.83 4.35
C CYS A 274 -1.49 19.73 3.09
N ALA A 275 -1.69 19.19 1.88
CA ALA A 275 -1.79 20.01 0.67
C ALA A 275 -3.08 20.84 0.61
N VAL A 276 -3.00 22.01 0.01
CA VAL A 276 -4.15 22.90 -0.22
C VAL A 276 -4.35 23.13 -1.72
N ILE A 277 -5.32 22.43 -2.29
CA ILE A 277 -5.71 22.61 -3.70
C ILE A 277 -6.47 23.92 -3.86
N PRO A 278 -6.04 24.82 -4.76
CA PRO A 278 -6.72 26.10 -4.96
C PRO A 278 -8.14 25.92 -5.48
N GLY A 279 -9.06 26.79 -5.05
CA GLY A 279 -10.43 26.79 -5.57
C GLY A 279 -10.46 26.97 -7.09
N GLY A 280 -11.31 26.16 -7.78
CA GLY A 280 -11.44 26.15 -9.24
C GLY A 280 -10.24 25.58 -9.98
N ALA A 281 -9.27 24.96 -9.30
CA ALA A 281 -8.19 24.23 -9.96
C ALA A 281 -8.74 23.01 -10.72
N ARG A 282 -8.15 22.68 -11.87
CA ARG A 282 -8.49 21.53 -12.72
C ARG A 282 -7.24 20.67 -12.86
N ILE A 283 -7.23 19.53 -12.20
CA ILE A 283 -6.08 18.65 -12.09
C ILE A 283 -6.38 17.36 -12.86
N GLY A 284 -5.52 17.03 -13.83
CA GLY A 284 -5.66 15.86 -14.69
C GLY A 284 -5.37 14.54 -13.99
N ARG A 285 -5.20 13.47 -14.78
CA ARG A 285 -4.90 12.10 -14.35
C ARG A 285 -3.40 11.88 -14.13
N ASN A 286 -3.06 10.91 -13.29
CA ASN A 286 -1.66 10.56 -13.01
C ASN A 286 -0.81 11.77 -12.57
N VAL A 287 -1.43 12.72 -11.86
CA VAL A 287 -0.77 13.90 -11.29
C VAL A 287 -0.34 13.60 -9.86
N ILE A 288 0.82 14.13 -9.47
CA ILE A 288 1.27 14.16 -8.08
C ILE A 288 1.21 15.61 -7.60
N ILE A 289 0.50 15.84 -6.52
CA ILE A 289 0.57 17.07 -5.73
C ILE A 289 1.34 16.73 -4.46
N GLY A 290 2.50 17.33 -4.28
CA GLY A 290 3.39 17.05 -3.16
C GLY A 290 2.83 17.51 -1.82
N GLU A 291 3.42 16.98 -0.75
CA GLU A 291 3.11 17.27 0.64
C GLU A 291 3.17 18.79 0.92
N ALA A 292 2.21 19.27 1.69
CA ALA A 292 2.12 20.65 2.16
C ALA A 292 2.16 21.75 1.07
N THR A 293 1.87 21.40 -0.21
CA THR A 293 1.76 22.39 -1.29
C THR A 293 0.64 23.40 -1.00
N ARG A 294 0.85 24.64 -1.46
CA ARG A 294 -0.08 25.76 -1.29
C ARG A 294 -0.44 26.37 -2.65
N ALA A 295 -1.42 27.25 -2.66
CA ALA A 295 -1.88 27.90 -3.88
C ALA A 295 -0.77 28.61 -4.67
N ALA A 296 0.28 29.08 -4.00
CA ALA A 296 1.42 29.75 -4.61
C ALA A 296 2.34 28.78 -5.40
N ASP A 297 2.31 27.48 -5.08
CA ASP A 297 3.14 26.48 -5.74
C ASP A 297 2.53 26.02 -7.08
N PHE A 298 1.25 26.33 -7.32
CA PHE A 298 0.57 25.96 -8.56
C PHE A 298 0.91 26.94 -9.67
N PRO A 299 1.54 26.49 -10.78
CA PRO A 299 1.91 27.35 -11.90
C PRO A 299 0.69 27.91 -12.64
N SER A 300 -0.43 27.20 -12.57
CA SER A 300 -1.71 27.61 -13.16
C SER A 300 -2.88 26.90 -12.47
N ARG A 301 -4.10 27.31 -12.82
CA ARG A 301 -5.33 26.62 -12.38
C ARG A 301 -5.58 25.30 -13.12
N VAL A 302 -4.93 25.09 -14.24
CA VAL A 302 -5.07 23.86 -15.03
C VAL A 302 -3.75 23.11 -14.99
N ILE A 303 -3.77 21.94 -14.41
CA ILE A 303 -2.61 21.04 -14.29
C ILE A 303 -2.86 19.86 -15.21
N ALA A 304 -2.00 19.72 -16.22
CA ALA A 304 -2.11 18.67 -17.23
C ALA A 304 -1.87 17.29 -16.61
N SER A 305 -2.48 16.26 -17.17
CA SER A 305 -2.24 14.86 -16.82
C SER A 305 -0.74 14.51 -16.87
N GLY A 306 -0.31 13.66 -15.95
CA GLY A 306 1.10 13.23 -15.83
C GLY A 306 2.05 14.27 -15.26
N SER A 307 1.58 15.37 -14.68
CA SER A 307 2.42 16.43 -14.07
C SER A 307 2.69 16.13 -12.60
N THR A 308 3.77 16.75 -12.06
CA THR A 308 4.06 16.78 -10.63
C THR A 308 4.15 18.23 -10.17
N ILE A 309 3.49 18.55 -9.06
CA ILE A 309 3.55 19.85 -8.38
C ILE A 309 4.14 19.62 -7.01
N GLU A 310 5.24 20.30 -6.72
CA GLU A 310 5.93 20.26 -5.42
C GLU A 310 6.09 21.68 -4.87
N ARG A 311 6.34 21.79 -3.59
CA ARG A 311 6.65 23.06 -2.94
C ARG A 311 7.90 23.70 -3.55
N ALA A 312 7.92 25.01 -3.61
CA ALA A 312 9.04 25.78 -4.21
C ALA A 312 10.37 25.52 -3.51
N ASP A 313 10.37 25.37 -2.17
CA ASP A 313 11.58 25.05 -1.38
C ASP A 313 12.10 23.62 -1.62
N GLU A 314 11.21 22.69 -1.92
CA GLU A 314 11.57 21.30 -2.24
C GLU A 314 12.07 21.17 -3.69
N GLN A 315 11.50 21.94 -4.60
CA GLN A 315 11.99 22.06 -5.97
C GLN A 315 13.44 22.59 -6.02
N GLU A 316 13.79 23.60 -5.20
CA GLU A 316 15.17 24.07 -5.07
C GLU A 316 16.11 23.01 -4.48
N ARG A 317 15.64 22.24 -3.49
CA ARG A 317 16.39 21.15 -2.88
C ARG A 317 16.66 20.04 -3.88
N LEU A 318 15.65 19.58 -4.61
CA LEU A 318 15.76 18.54 -5.65
C LEU A 318 16.63 18.99 -6.83
N ALA A 319 16.59 20.28 -7.19
CA ALA A 319 17.47 20.84 -8.22
C ALA A 319 18.95 20.80 -7.81
N ARG A 320 19.27 20.94 -6.52
CA ARG A 320 20.63 20.80 -5.96
C ARG A 320 21.13 19.37 -5.92
N PHE A 321 20.22 18.38 -5.86
CA PHE A 321 20.55 16.95 -5.82
C PHE A 321 20.46 16.24 -7.17
N LYS A 322 20.46 16.94 -8.30
CA LYS A 322 20.49 16.39 -9.67
C LYS A 322 21.79 15.65 -10.00
N GLY A 323 22.18 14.70 -9.18
CA GLY A 323 23.36 13.83 -9.37
C GLY A 323 23.34 12.54 -8.57
N ALA A 324 22.39 12.38 -7.64
CA ALA A 324 22.16 11.14 -6.90
C ALA A 324 20.82 10.54 -7.33
N GLU A 325 20.78 9.25 -7.50
CA GLU A 325 19.61 8.47 -7.90
C GLU A 325 18.34 8.99 -7.23
N ARG A 326 17.36 9.40 -8.05
CA ARG A 326 16.05 9.84 -7.60
C ARG A 326 15.27 8.63 -7.04
N HIS A 327 15.52 8.27 -5.82
CA HIS A 327 14.51 7.62 -5.02
C HIS A 327 13.47 8.67 -4.61
N ILE A 328 12.55 8.99 -5.51
CA ILE A 328 11.30 9.63 -5.11
C ILE A 328 10.66 8.61 -4.18
N SER A 329 10.68 8.95 -2.91
CA SER A 329 10.04 8.16 -1.88
C SER A 329 8.54 8.14 -2.18
N VAL A 330 8.05 7.06 -2.79
CA VAL A 330 6.66 6.60 -2.66
C VAL A 330 6.31 6.43 -1.15
N ARG A 331 7.30 6.61 -0.30
CA ARG A 331 7.21 6.76 1.16
C ARG A 331 6.28 7.86 1.65
N ALA A 332 5.83 8.79 0.84
CA ALA A 332 4.77 9.72 1.25
C ALA A 332 3.42 8.99 1.39
N VAL A 333 3.09 8.08 0.47
CA VAL A 333 1.88 7.22 0.58
C VAL A 333 2.12 6.05 1.54
N ALA A 334 3.37 5.59 1.72
CA ALA A 334 3.73 4.49 2.62
C ALA A 334 4.18 4.94 4.02
N ARG A 335 4.31 6.24 4.28
CA ARG A 335 4.51 6.79 5.63
C ARG A 335 3.19 6.99 6.39
N GLY A 336 2.08 6.60 5.81
CA GLY A 336 0.89 6.37 6.60
C GLY A 336 1.36 5.58 7.84
N ARG A 337 1.45 6.23 8.97
CA ARG A 337 1.69 5.57 10.26
C ARG A 337 0.69 4.46 10.30
N GLY A 338 1.18 3.21 10.20
CA GLY A 338 0.38 2.01 10.02
C GLY A 338 -0.89 2.00 10.87
N TYR A 339 -1.97 2.34 10.26
CA TYR A 339 -3.30 2.34 10.83
C TYR A 339 -4.20 1.59 9.84
N PHE A 340 -4.13 0.28 9.93
CA PHE A 340 -5.23 -0.60 9.59
C PHE A 340 -5.82 -1.17 10.86
#